data_cf3fba102a2cab00509d3834b7aa8143
#
_entry.id   cf3fba102a2cab00509d3834b7aa8143
#
_cell.length_a   1.000
_cell.length_b   1.000
_cell.length_c   1.000
_cell.angle_alpha   90.00
_cell.angle_beta   90.00
_cell.angle_gamma   90.00
#
_symmetry.space_group_name_H-M   'P 1'
#
loop_
_entity.id
_entity.type
_entity.pdbx_description
1 polymer ?
#
loop_
_entity_poly.entity_id
_entity_poly.type
_entity_poly.pdbx_seq_one_letter_code
_entity_poly.pdbx_strand_id
1 'polypeptide(L)'
;MSDLATSITPTSILAGTDAEQPDVAAATAAAVEAFAAYRATSPEERSAFLEAVAAEIEADQDAIIQEAVRESGLPEGRITGEVGRTTGQLRMFAGVVRQGDHLGVRIDPALPDRTPLPRADIRQRMVPLGPVAVFGASNFPLAFSTAGGDTASALAAGCPVVVKGHPAHPVTGTLVARAITRAVEKSGLPAGTFSFVLGGIETGQELVVDPRIAAVGFTGSRGGGLSLVRAAAERDVPIPVYAEMSSINPVVVLPGALEGDVAALAQAYVGSLTLGSGQFCTNPGLLFLPSGERGDAFLRAAGEAVSGAAGQQMLTPGIADAYASGTASLRGTDGIRVVGEGSAAGEHAPAPVVYEAPAELLAIDDSTVTDEVFGAAGVVVRYDDVAALLPRLEALEGQLTATVHATDSDVEDASALLPVLELKAGRVLFNGWPTGVEVGHAMVHGGPYPATSDSRSTSVGSLAIERFQRPVAYQDVPAALLPAAVRDDNPWGLRRRLDGELEK
;
A
#
# COMPACT_ATOMS: atom_id res chain seq x y z
N MET A 1 14.84 -46.04 -13.32
CA MET A 1 13.49 -45.62 -13.67
C MET A 1 13.52 -44.12 -13.62
N SER A 2 13.61 -43.59 -14.79
CA SER A 2 13.93 -42.23 -15.17
C SER A 2 12.74 -41.29 -15.00
N ASP A 3 13.05 -40.11 -14.47
CA ASP A 3 12.79 -38.81 -15.08
C ASP A 3 11.44 -38.58 -15.75
N LEU A 4 10.63 -37.75 -15.11
CA LEU A 4 9.74 -36.80 -15.75
C LEU A 4 9.62 -35.54 -14.85
N ALA A 5 10.74 -34.87 -14.63
CA ALA A 5 10.72 -33.44 -14.33
C ALA A 5 10.61 -32.73 -15.69
N THR A 6 9.42 -32.56 -16.19
CA THR A 6 9.14 -31.66 -17.31
C THR A 6 9.45 -30.24 -16.83
N SER A 7 10.57 -29.70 -17.28
CA SER A 7 10.92 -28.30 -17.09
C SER A 7 9.83 -27.43 -17.76
N ILE A 8 8.94 -26.87 -16.95
CA ILE A 8 7.94 -25.91 -17.38
C ILE A 8 8.69 -24.61 -17.67
N THR A 9 8.93 -24.28 -18.93
CA THR A 9 9.55 -23.00 -19.32
C THR A 9 8.52 -21.87 -19.15
N PRO A 10 8.95 -20.64 -18.84
CA PRO A 10 8.05 -19.46 -18.71
C PRO A 10 7.16 -19.25 -19.94
N THR A 11 7.70 -19.49 -21.12
CA THR A 11 6.97 -19.45 -22.39
C THR A 11 5.87 -20.50 -22.47
N SER A 12 6.02 -21.66 -21.80
CA SER A 12 5.00 -22.72 -21.81
C SER A 12 3.85 -22.44 -20.83
N ILE A 13 4.09 -21.68 -19.75
CA ILE A 13 3.00 -21.25 -18.84
C ILE A 13 2.17 -20.15 -19.50
N LEU A 14 2.82 -19.22 -20.21
CA LEU A 14 2.14 -18.19 -21.02
C LEU A 14 1.49 -18.79 -22.29
N ALA A 15 2.12 -19.81 -22.91
CA ALA A 15 1.60 -20.50 -24.09
C ALA A 15 0.56 -21.60 -23.78
N GLY A 16 0.46 -22.08 -22.55
CA GLY A 16 -0.59 -23.00 -22.09
C GLY A 16 -1.92 -22.31 -21.78
N THR A 17 -2.02 -21.01 -22.03
CA THR A 17 -3.25 -20.22 -22.01
C THR A 17 -3.74 -20.02 -23.43
N ASP A 18 -4.26 -21.06 -24.09
CA ASP A 18 -5.07 -20.92 -25.30
C ASP A 18 -6.43 -20.21 -25.06
N ALA A 19 -6.69 -19.74 -23.86
CA ALA A 19 -7.65 -18.67 -23.61
C ALA A 19 -6.91 -17.35 -23.82
N GLU A 20 -7.15 -16.69 -24.95
CA GLU A 20 -6.78 -15.30 -25.20
C GLU A 20 -7.07 -14.49 -23.94
N GLN A 21 -6.04 -13.88 -23.32
CA GLN A 21 -6.29 -12.99 -22.17
C GLN A 21 -7.22 -11.88 -22.68
N PRO A 22 -8.27 -11.54 -21.91
CA PRO A 22 -9.19 -10.51 -22.35
C PRO A 22 -8.42 -9.21 -22.55
N ASP A 23 -8.71 -8.50 -23.63
CA ASP A 23 -8.29 -7.11 -23.78
C ASP A 23 -8.99 -6.23 -22.74
N VAL A 24 -8.57 -4.99 -22.59
CA VAL A 24 -9.16 -4.04 -21.61
C VAL A 24 -10.66 -3.90 -21.83
N ALA A 25 -11.10 -3.79 -23.08
CA ALA A 25 -12.51 -3.58 -23.41
C ALA A 25 -13.39 -4.77 -23.01
N ALA A 26 -12.93 -6.00 -23.25
CA ALA A 26 -13.64 -7.21 -22.83
C ALA A 26 -13.65 -7.39 -21.31
N ALA A 27 -12.51 -7.12 -20.62
CA ALA A 27 -12.40 -7.23 -19.19
C ALA A 27 -13.32 -6.24 -18.46
N THR A 28 -13.34 -4.98 -18.89
CA THR A 28 -14.17 -3.94 -18.27
C THR A 28 -15.66 -4.14 -18.58
N ALA A 29 -16.03 -4.64 -19.77
CA ALA A 29 -17.41 -5.01 -20.10
C ALA A 29 -17.90 -6.14 -19.19
N ALA A 30 -17.11 -7.22 -19.02
CA ALA A 30 -17.45 -8.31 -18.12
C ALA A 30 -17.62 -7.85 -16.66
N ALA A 31 -16.76 -6.92 -16.20
CA ALA A 31 -16.87 -6.34 -14.88
C ALA A 31 -18.18 -5.55 -14.66
N VAL A 32 -18.63 -4.78 -15.66
CA VAL A 32 -19.94 -4.09 -15.60
C VAL A 32 -21.08 -5.09 -15.55
N GLU A 33 -21.06 -6.13 -16.38
CA GLU A 33 -22.08 -7.18 -16.36
C GLU A 33 -22.16 -7.92 -15.01
N ALA A 34 -21.02 -8.16 -14.39
CA ALA A 34 -20.94 -8.82 -13.09
C ALA A 34 -21.41 -7.93 -11.93
N PHE A 35 -21.31 -6.60 -12.05
CA PHE A 35 -21.47 -5.68 -10.93
C PHE A 35 -22.83 -5.79 -10.23
N ALA A 36 -23.94 -5.89 -10.99
CA ALA A 36 -25.28 -5.93 -10.39
C ALA A 36 -25.46 -7.16 -9.49
N ALA A 37 -25.01 -8.32 -9.92
CA ALA A 37 -25.09 -9.55 -9.15
C ALA A 37 -24.08 -9.56 -7.99
N TYR A 38 -22.85 -9.17 -8.23
CA TYR A 38 -21.81 -9.18 -7.20
C TYR A 38 -22.09 -8.20 -6.05
N ARG A 39 -22.52 -6.96 -6.35
CA ARG A 39 -22.88 -5.99 -5.30
C ARG A 39 -24.09 -6.41 -4.47
N ALA A 40 -24.91 -7.33 -4.97
CA ALA A 40 -26.11 -7.83 -4.29
C ALA A 40 -25.81 -9.00 -3.33
N THR A 41 -24.59 -9.55 -3.35
CA THR A 41 -24.19 -10.62 -2.43
C THR A 41 -24.35 -10.18 -0.97
N SER A 42 -24.79 -11.10 -0.15
CA SER A 42 -24.85 -10.92 1.31
C SER A 42 -23.42 -10.83 1.91
N PRO A 43 -23.28 -10.31 3.13
CA PRO A 43 -22.01 -10.36 3.85
C PRO A 43 -21.43 -11.76 3.97
N GLU A 44 -22.27 -12.77 4.19
CA GLU A 44 -21.83 -14.15 4.33
C GLU A 44 -21.29 -14.73 3.02
N GLU A 45 -22.03 -14.55 1.90
CA GLU A 45 -21.58 -15.01 0.58
C GLU A 45 -20.26 -14.35 0.17
N ARG A 46 -20.13 -13.03 0.39
CA ARG A 46 -18.90 -12.30 0.05
C ARG A 46 -17.74 -12.69 0.94
N SER A 47 -17.98 -12.89 2.24
CA SER A 47 -16.97 -13.40 3.17
C SER A 47 -16.49 -14.79 2.74
N ALA A 48 -17.42 -15.70 2.42
CA ALA A 48 -17.08 -17.05 1.95
C ALA A 48 -16.26 -17.02 0.64
N PHE A 49 -16.57 -16.11 -0.27
CA PHE A 49 -15.79 -15.93 -1.50
C PHE A 49 -14.35 -15.50 -1.19
N LEU A 50 -14.12 -14.51 -0.32
CA LEU A 50 -12.78 -14.06 0.06
C LEU A 50 -11.96 -15.18 0.74
N GLU A 51 -12.59 -16.00 1.57
CA GLU A 51 -11.97 -17.21 2.15
C GLU A 51 -11.60 -18.22 1.06
N ALA A 52 -12.48 -18.41 0.05
CA ALA A 52 -12.20 -19.29 -1.07
C ALA A 52 -11.02 -18.81 -1.91
N VAL A 53 -10.89 -17.49 -2.15
CA VAL A 53 -9.71 -16.92 -2.83
C VAL A 53 -8.44 -17.24 -2.06
N ALA A 54 -8.43 -17.04 -0.74
CA ALA A 54 -7.28 -17.36 0.10
C ALA A 54 -6.90 -18.85 0.00
N ALA A 55 -7.89 -19.76 0.07
CA ALA A 55 -7.66 -21.19 -0.01
C ALA A 55 -7.13 -21.63 -1.39
N GLU A 56 -7.61 -21.04 -2.50
CA GLU A 56 -7.11 -21.36 -3.84
C GLU A 56 -5.65 -20.89 -4.05
N ILE A 57 -5.27 -19.73 -3.47
CA ILE A 57 -3.88 -19.27 -3.49
C ILE A 57 -2.97 -20.22 -2.69
N GLU A 58 -3.42 -20.67 -1.52
CA GLU A 58 -2.68 -21.62 -0.68
C GLU A 58 -2.55 -23.00 -1.35
N ALA A 59 -3.55 -23.43 -2.12
CA ALA A 59 -3.50 -24.67 -2.88
C ALA A 59 -2.40 -24.67 -3.97
N ASP A 60 -2.11 -23.50 -4.55
CA ASP A 60 -1.09 -23.32 -5.58
C ASP A 60 0.22 -22.71 -5.04
N GLN A 61 0.37 -22.57 -3.71
CA GLN A 61 1.45 -21.79 -3.10
C GLN A 61 2.85 -22.17 -3.57
N ASP A 62 3.16 -23.45 -3.75
CA ASP A 62 4.49 -23.91 -4.14
C ASP A 62 4.88 -23.39 -5.54
N ALA A 63 3.96 -23.46 -6.49
CA ALA A 63 4.17 -22.95 -7.84
C ALA A 63 4.27 -21.41 -7.85
N ILE A 64 3.43 -20.74 -7.06
CA ILE A 64 3.44 -19.28 -6.91
C ILE A 64 4.77 -18.82 -6.30
N ILE A 65 5.25 -19.46 -5.23
CA ILE A 65 6.52 -19.14 -4.55
C ILE A 65 7.68 -19.32 -5.53
N GLN A 66 7.74 -20.46 -6.22
CA GLN A 66 8.81 -20.75 -7.17
C GLN A 66 8.92 -19.67 -8.25
N GLU A 67 7.79 -19.28 -8.87
CA GLU A 67 7.79 -18.28 -9.92
C GLU A 67 8.06 -16.86 -9.38
N ALA A 68 7.50 -16.50 -8.22
CA ALA A 68 7.76 -15.21 -7.61
C ALA A 68 9.25 -15.01 -7.25
N VAL A 69 9.91 -16.05 -6.73
CA VAL A 69 11.36 -16.04 -6.48
C VAL A 69 12.13 -15.87 -7.80
N ARG A 70 11.76 -16.62 -8.83
CA ARG A 70 12.41 -16.56 -10.14
C ARG A 70 12.29 -15.19 -10.81
N GLU A 71 11.10 -14.58 -10.77
CA GLU A 71 10.83 -13.31 -11.43
C GLU A 71 11.35 -12.09 -10.67
N SER A 72 11.30 -12.13 -9.32
CA SER A 72 11.68 -11.00 -8.48
C SER A 72 13.12 -11.03 -7.97
N GLY A 73 13.76 -12.21 -7.94
CA GLY A 73 15.04 -12.42 -7.27
C GLY A 73 14.99 -12.33 -5.74
N LEU A 74 13.79 -12.22 -5.17
CA LEU A 74 13.59 -12.12 -3.72
C LEU A 74 13.81 -13.49 -3.04
N PRO A 75 14.32 -13.51 -1.79
CA PRO A 75 14.52 -14.76 -1.06
C PRO A 75 13.23 -15.56 -0.87
N GLU A 76 13.30 -16.89 -1.01
CA GLU A 76 12.17 -17.81 -0.87
C GLU A 76 11.43 -17.63 0.46
N GLY A 77 12.16 -17.51 1.59
CA GLY A 77 11.53 -17.31 2.90
C GLY A 77 10.70 -16.02 2.98
N ARG A 78 11.11 -14.94 2.27
CA ARG A 78 10.34 -13.71 2.15
C ARG A 78 9.07 -13.94 1.34
N ILE A 79 9.16 -14.58 0.19
CA ILE A 79 8.00 -14.86 -0.67
C ILE A 79 7.00 -15.80 0.04
N THR A 80 7.49 -16.81 0.75
CA THR A 80 6.63 -17.68 1.58
C THR A 80 5.87 -16.88 2.64
N GLY A 81 6.55 -15.97 3.34
CA GLY A 81 5.89 -15.05 4.28
C GLY A 81 4.87 -14.14 3.61
N GLU A 82 5.13 -13.74 2.37
CA GLU A 82 4.25 -12.87 1.59
C GLU A 82 2.97 -13.59 1.11
N VAL A 83 3.03 -14.89 0.82
CA VAL A 83 1.83 -15.72 0.60
C VAL A 83 0.92 -15.66 1.82
N GLY A 84 1.47 -15.94 3.02
CA GLY A 84 0.71 -15.88 4.27
C GLY A 84 0.12 -14.50 4.56
N ARG A 85 0.86 -13.43 4.25
CA ARG A 85 0.36 -12.05 4.34
C ARG A 85 -0.81 -11.80 3.39
N THR A 86 -0.72 -12.25 2.15
CA THR A 86 -1.74 -12.06 1.11
C THR A 86 -3.03 -12.78 1.50
N THR A 87 -2.94 -14.06 1.87
CA THR A 87 -4.10 -14.85 2.29
C THR A 87 -4.67 -14.37 3.62
N GLY A 88 -3.82 -13.90 4.53
CA GLY A 88 -4.21 -13.26 5.79
C GLY A 88 -5.03 -11.98 5.58
N GLN A 89 -4.66 -11.12 4.60
CA GLN A 89 -5.44 -9.94 4.23
C GLN A 89 -6.83 -10.30 3.70
N LEU A 90 -6.92 -11.28 2.81
CA LEU A 90 -8.20 -11.77 2.30
C LEU A 90 -9.12 -12.25 3.44
N ARG A 91 -8.58 -13.00 4.40
CA ARG A 91 -9.31 -13.47 5.59
C ARG A 91 -9.68 -12.34 6.54
N MET A 92 -8.81 -11.36 6.72
CA MET A 92 -9.15 -10.15 7.48
C MET A 92 -10.36 -9.45 6.85
N PHE A 93 -10.36 -9.24 5.54
CA PHE A 93 -11.51 -8.63 4.86
C PHE A 93 -12.75 -9.52 4.86
N ALA A 94 -12.62 -10.84 4.81
CA ALA A 94 -13.74 -11.75 5.03
C ALA A 94 -14.38 -11.51 6.41
N GLY A 95 -13.57 -11.33 7.45
CA GLY A 95 -14.03 -10.95 8.79
C GLY A 95 -14.71 -9.58 8.83
N VAL A 96 -14.11 -8.57 8.19
CA VAL A 96 -14.67 -7.20 8.10
C VAL A 96 -16.03 -7.20 7.41
N VAL A 97 -16.16 -7.94 6.31
CA VAL A 97 -17.42 -8.04 5.58
C VAL A 97 -18.49 -8.71 6.42
N ARG A 98 -18.14 -9.80 7.14
CA ARG A 98 -19.06 -10.51 8.02
C ARG A 98 -19.53 -9.66 9.21
N GLN A 99 -18.65 -8.83 9.78
CA GLN A 99 -19.02 -7.90 10.84
C GLN A 99 -19.96 -6.79 10.33
N GLY A 100 -19.79 -6.36 9.10
CA GLY A 100 -20.65 -5.38 8.42
C GLY A 100 -20.47 -3.93 8.84
N ASP A 101 -19.57 -3.60 9.76
CA ASP A 101 -19.33 -2.22 10.24
C ASP A 101 -18.94 -1.26 9.09
N HIS A 102 -18.27 -1.77 8.04
CA HIS A 102 -17.92 -1.03 6.83
C HIS A 102 -19.13 -0.48 6.06
N LEU A 103 -20.33 -1.04 6.29
CA LEU A 103 -21.57 -0.52 5.69
C LEU A 103 -22.06 0.76 6.36
N GLY A 104 -21.57 1.10 7.54
CA GLY A 104 -21.82 2.37 8.23
C GLY A 104 -23.30 2.70 8.40
N VAL A 105 -24.15 1.70 8.67
CA VAL A 105 -25.61 1.85 8.66
C VAL A 105 -26.09 2.83 9.73
N ARG A 106 -26.89 3.81 9.30
CA ARG A 106 -27.58 4.80 10.15
C ARG A 106 -29.04 4.86 9.78
N ILE A 107 -29.90 4.93 10.77
CA ILE A 107 -31.35 5.03 10.62
C ILE A 107 -31.87 6.12 11.56
N ASP A 108 -32.46 7.15 10.96
CA ASP A 108 -33.17 8.20 11.65
C ASP A 108 -34.67 8.03 11.34
N PRO A 109 -35.47 7.40 12.24
CA PRO A 109 -36.88 7.14 12.01
C PRO A 109 -37.67 8.46 11.82
N ALA A 110 -38.80 8.36 11.12
CA ALA A 110 -39.70 9.50 10.93
C ALA A 110 -40.20 10.05 12.28
N LEU A 111 -40.27 11.36 12.39
CA LEU A 111 -40.88 12.08 13.53
C LEU A 111 -41.95 13.06 12.97
N PRO A 112 -43.14 12.55 12.64
CA PRO A 112 -44.16 13.36 11.98
C PRO A 112 -44.67 14.52 12.86
N ASP A 113 -44.67 14.33 14.18
CA ASP A 113 -45.20 15.32 15.15
C ASP A 113 -44.09 16.27 15.69
N ARG A 114 -42.86 16.16 15.20
CA ARG A 114 -41.74 17.03 15.66
C ARG A 114 -42.03 18.49 15.29
N THR A 115 -41.79 19.39 16.23
CA THR A 115 -41.85 20.85 16.00
C THR A 115 -40.45 21.44 15.93
N PRO A 116 -40.21 22.51 15.14
CA PRO A 116 -41.14 23.26 14.30
C PRO A 116 -41.46 22.58 12.97
N LEU A 117 -40.68 21.56 12.54
CA LEU A 117 -40.92 20.81 11.31
C LEU A 117 -40.82 19.29 11.57
N PRO A 118 -41.68 18.49 10.95
CA PRO A 118 -41.58 17.04 10.97
C PRO A 118 -40.24 16.57 10.41
N ARG A 119 -39.80 15.36 10.80
CA ARG A 119 -38.66 14.69 10.21
C ARG A 119 -39.12 13.50 9.38
N ALA A 120 -38.63 13.42 8.16
CA ALA A 120 -38.78 12.23 7.30
C ALA A 120 -38.02 11.00 7.87
N ASP A 121 -38.38 9.80 7.43
CA ASP A 121 -37.53 8.60 7.63
C ASP A 121 -36.29 8.72 6.74
N ILE A 122 -35.11 8.70 7.34
CA ILE A 122 -33.84 8.81 6.60
C ILE A 122 -32.93 7.66 7.03
N ARG A 123 -32.48 6.88 6.04
CA ARG A 123 -31.58 5.75 6.25
C ARG A 123 -30.36 5.88 5.37
N GLN A 124 -29.19 5.47 5.85
CA GLN A 124 -27.93 5.58 5.12
C GLN A 124 -27.16 4.27 5.20
N ARG A 125 -26.49 3.91 4.11
CA ARG A 125 -25.45 2.90 4.08
C ARG A 125 -24.37 3.23 3.06
N MET A 126 -23.21 2.58 3.19
CA MET A 126 -22.20 2.57 2.13
C MET A 126 -22.58 1.60 1.02
N VAL A 127 -22.29 1.96 -0.22
CA VAL A 127 -22.47 1.14 -1.42
C VAL A 127 -21.19 1.11 -2.24
N PRO A 128 -20.90 -0.01 -2.96
CA PRO A 128 -19.72 -0.10 -3.81
C PRO A 128 -19.78 0.90 -4.97
N LEU A 129 -18.62 1.40 -5.39
CA LEU A 129 -18.51 2.40 -6.47
C LEU A 129 -18.85 1.84 -7.85
N GLY A 130 -18.38 0.62 -8.17
CA GLY A 130 -18.44 -0.02 -9.47
C GLY A 130 -17.19 -0.83 -9.76
N PRO A 131 -16.91 -1.19 -11.02
CA PRO A 131 -15.67 -1.85 -11.40
C PRO A 131 -14.42 -1.03 -11.02
N VAL A 132 -13.42 -1.69 -10.42
CA VAL A 132 -12.17 -1.07 -9.95
C VAL A 132 -11.00 -1.59 -10.77
N ALA A 133 -10.17 -0.68 -11.28
CA ALA A 133 -8.88 -1.02 -11.86
C ALA A 133 -7.81 -1.08 -10.76
N VAL A 134 -6.98 -2.14 -10.75
CA VAL A 134 -5.91 -2.32 -9.77
C VAL A 134 -4.56 -2.46 -10.46
N PHE A 135 -3.57 -1.71 -9.97
CA PHE A 135 -2.19 -1.71 -10.43
C PHE A 135 -1.28 -2.11 -9.27
N GLY A 136 -0.70 -3.29 -9.35
CA GLY A 136 0.19 -3.81 -8.31
C GLY A 136 1.60 -3.25 -8.37
N ALA A 137 2.31 -3.33 -7.23
CA ALA A 137 3.71 -2.96 -7.09
C ALA A 137 4.67 -4.09 -7.49
N SER A 138 5.91 -3.73 -7.85
CA SER A 138 6.96 -4.71 -8.16
C SER A 138 7.57 -5.37 -6.93
N ASN A 139 7.72 -4.61 -5.85
CA ASN A 139 8.49 -4.99 -4.66
C ASN A 139 7.74 -5.93 -3.69
N PHE A 140 6.44 -6.11 -3.91
CA PHE A 140 5.60 -7.10 -3.22
C PHE A 140 4.75 -7.83 -4.25
N PRO A 141 5.32 -8.84 -4.94
CA PRO A 141 4.67 -9.51 -6.07
C PRO A 141 3.36 -10.24 -5.72
N LEU A 142 3.06 -10.41 -4.43
CA LEU A 142 1.83 -11.03 -3.94
C LEU A 142 0.99 -10.04 -3.13
N ALA A 143 1.54 -9.49 -2.01
CA ALA A 143 0.76 -8.75 -1.02
C ALA A 143 0.28 -7.37 -1.49
N PHE A 144 0.94 -6.77 -2.50
CA PHE A 144 0.56 -5.51 -3.13
C PHE A 144 0.42 -5.64 -4.66
N SER A 145 0.05 -6.84 -5.14
CA SER A 145 -0.15 -7.12 -6.55
C SER A 145 -1.51 -7.78 -6.80
N THR A 146 -1.58 -8.84 -7.61
CA THR A 146 -2.82 -9.41 -8.17
C THR A 146 -3.91 -9.73 -7.14
N ALA A 147 -3.56 -10.32 -5.98
CA ALA A 147 -4.48 -10.57 -4.86
C ALA A 147 -4.17 -9.69 -3.64
N GLY A 148 -3.43 -8.60 -3.85
CA GLY A 148 -2.98 -7.71 -2.78
C GLY A 148 -4.10 -6.89 -2.15
N GLY A 149 -3.68 -5.96 -1.27
CA GLY A 149 -4.60 -5.15 -0.47
C GLY A 149 -5.67 -4.42 -1.26
N ASP A 150 -5.33 -3.86 -2.43
CA ASP A 150 -6.29 -3.13 -3.27
C ASP A 150 -7.35 -4.06 -3.87
N THR A 151 -6.94 -5.23 -4.41
CA THR A 151 -7.86 -6.25 -4.91
C THR A 151 -8.75 -6.79 -3.79
N ALA A 152 -8.16 -7.17 -2.65
CA ALA A 152 -8.88 -7.73 -1.53
C ALA A 152 -9.93 -6.74 -0.97
N SER A 153 -9.56 -5.46 -0.79
CA SER A 153 -10.46 -4.43 -0.27
C SER A 153 -11.56 -4.02 -1.27
N ALA A 154 -11.25 -3.97 -2.58
CA ALA A 154 -12.24 -3.69 -3.61
C ALA A 154 -13.26 -4.83 -3.73
N LEU A 155 -12.81 -6.09 -3.74
CA LEU A 155 -13.71 -7.25 -3.71
C LEU A 155 -14.55 -7.26 -2.42
N ALA A 156 -13.95 -6.99 -1.27
CA ALA A 156 -14.68 -6.89 0.01
C ALA A 156 -15.76 -5.80 -0.03
N ALA A 157 -15.50 -4.66 -0.67
CA ALA A 157 -16.47 -3.59 -0.86
C ALA A 157 -17.66 -3.99 -1.76
N GLY A 158 -17.51 -5.04 -2.58
CA GLY A 158 -18.50 -5.50 -3.56
C GLY A 158 -18.28 -4.94 -4.97
N CYS A 159 -17.06 -4.52 -5.27
CA CYS A 159 -16.63 -4.04 -6.57
C CYS A 159 -16.00 -5.18 -7.38
N PRO A 160 -16.42 -5.46 -8.62
CA PRO A 160 -15.63 -6.25 -9.55
C PRO A 160 -14.27 -5.60 -9.80
N VAL A 161 -13.24 -6.42 -10.00
CA VAL A 161 -11.86 -5.94 -10.12
C VAL A 161 -11.26 -6.36 -11.45
N VAL A 162 -10.61 -5.40 -12.12
CA VAL A 162 -9.75 -5.65 -13.29
C VAL A 162 -8.32 -5.31 -12.89
N VAL A 163 -7.49 -6.33 -12.73
CA VAL A 163 -6.07 -6.15 -12.40
C VAL A 163 -5.24 -6.04 -13.66
N LYS A 164 -4.45 -4.96 -13.75
CA LYS A 164 -3.37 -4.85 -14.71
C LYS A 164 -2.12 -5.49 -14.12
N GLY A 165 -1.71 -6.64 -14.64
CA GLY A 165 -0.54 -7.39 -14.19
C GLY A 165 0.75 -6.58 -14.29
N HIS A 166 1.61 -6.70 -13.28
CA HIS A 166 2.88 -5.98 -13.25
C HIS A 166 3.90 -6.66 -14.20
N PRO A 167 4.63 -5.89 -15.04
CA PRO A 167 5.56 -6.46 -16.01
C PRO A 167 6.82 -7.11 -15.39
N ALA A 168 7.13 -6.84 -14.12
CA ALA A 168 8.26 -7.46 -13.43
C ALA A 168 7.99 -8.91 -12.97
N HIS A 169 6.71 -9.32 -12.85
CA HIS A 169 6.33 -10.66 -12.40
C HIS A 169 5.03 -11.15 -13.06
N PRO A 170 4.99 -11.24 -14.40
CA PRO A 170 3.79 -11.56 -15.15
C PRO A 170 3.30 -12.99 -14.94
N VAL A 171 4.20 -13.96 -14.77
CA VAL A 171 3.84 -15.37 -14.53
C VAL A 171 3.26 -15.55 -13.14
N THR A 172 3.89 -14.98 -12.13
CA THR A 172 3.38 -14.93 -10.74
C THR A 172 1.97 -14.35 -10.72
N GLY A 173 1.77 -13.17 -11.36
CA GLY A 173 0.46 -12.54 -11.46
C GLY A 173 -0.58 -13.42 -12.12
N THR A 174 -0.22 -14.13 -13.19
CA THR A 174 -1.10 -15.06 -13.90
C THR A 174 -1.50 -16.27 -13.04
N LEU A 175 -0.56 -16.84 -12.28
CA LEU A 175 -0.86 -17.97 -11.37
C LEU A 175 -1.86 -17.54 -10.29
N VAL A 176 -1.63 -16.39 -9.66
CA VAL A 176 -2.55 -15.83 -8.66
C VAL A 176 -3.92 -15.51 -9.27
N ALA A 177 -3.95 -14.93 -10.48
CA ALA A 177 -5.19 -14.65 -11.19
C ALA A 177 -6.02 -15.91 -11.46
N ARG A 178 -5.38 -17.02 -11.85
CA ARG A 178 -6.03 -18.32 -12.03
C ARG A 178 -6.64 -18.84 -10.72
N ALA A 179 -5.95 -18.68 -9.59
CA ALA A 179 -6.48 -19.06 -8.29
C ALA A 179 -7.74 -18.24 -7.95
N ILE A 180 -7.73 -16.91 -8.19
CA ILE A 180 -8.92 -16.07 -7.98
C ILE A 180 -10.07 -16.50 -8.91
N THR A 181 -9.80 -16.75 -10.18
CA THR A 181 -10.81 -17.19 -11.15
C THR A 181 -11.50 -18.50 -10.72
N ARG A 182 -10.72 -19.47 -10.23
CA ARG A 182 -11.30 -20.70 -9.67
C ARG A 182 -12.19 -20.45 -8.45
N ALA A 183 -11.79 -19.50 -7.60
CA ALA A 183 -12.62 -19.11 -6.44
C ALA A 183 -13.93 -18.44 -6.88
N VAL A 184 -13.90 -17.59 -7.92
CA VAL A 184 -15.10 -16.98 -8.53
C VAL A 184 -16.05 -18.07 -9.02
N GLU A 185 -15.54 -19.04 -9.78
CA GLU A 185 -16.32 -20.17 -10.32
C GLU A 185 -16.93 -21.03 -9.20
N LYS A 186 -16.11 -21.43 -8.21
CA LYS A 186 -16.55 -22.24 -7.06
C LYS A 186 -17.61 -21.53 -6.21
N SER A 187 -17.57 -20.22 -6.15
CA SER A 187 -18.54 -19.39 -5.42
C SER A 187 -19.81 -19.11 -6.23
N GLY A 188 -19.90 -19.57 -7.48
CA GLY A 188 -21.04 -19.32 -8.36
C GLY A 188 -21.24 -17.86 -8.72
N LEU A 189 -20.18 -17.05 -8.65
CA LEU A 189 -20.20 -15.63 -8.98
C LEU A 189 -20.02 -15.45 -10.49
N PRO A 190 -20.50 -14.30 -11.07
CA PRO A 190 -20.25 -13.98 -12.46
C PRO A 190 -18.76 -13.92 -12.76
N ALA A 191 -18.33 -14.44 -13.90
CA ALA A 191 -16.92 -14.50 -14.29
C ALA A 191 -16.25 -13.12 -14.27
N GLY A 192 -16.96 -12.05 -14.66
CA GLY A 192 -16.46 -10.68 -14.62
C GLY A 192 -16.27 -10.09 -13.21
N THR A 193 -16.54 -10.84 -12.12
CA THR A 193 -16.20 -10.40 -10.75
C THR A 193 -14.70 -10.15 -10.60
N PHE A 194 -13.87 -10.88 -11.35
CA PHE A 194 -12.44 -10.67 -11.42
C PHE A 194 -11.92 -10.87 -12.85
N SER A 195 -11.08 -9.94 -13.29
CA SER A 195 -10.37 -10.04 -14.58
C SER A 195 -8.90 -9.66 -14.40
N PHE A 196 -8.05 -10.23 -15.24
CA PHE A 196 -6.62 -9.96 -15.25
C PHE A 196 -6.16 -9.66 -16.67
N VAL A 197 -5.46 -8.54 -16.87
CA VAL A 197 -4.92 -8.12 -18.17
C VAL A 197 -3.42 -7.91 -18.06
N LEU A 198 -2.68 -8.37 -19.06
CA LEU A 198 -1.25 -8.10 -19.21
C LEU A 198 -1.05 -6.96 -20.22
N GLY A 199 0.06 -6.26 -20.08
CA GLY A 199 0.44 -5.19 -21.00
C GLY A 199 1.35 -4.15 -20.37
N GLY A 200 1.74 -3.16 -21.16
CA GLY A 200 2.61 -2.06 -20.79
C GLY A 200 1.87 -0.86 -20.20
N ILE A 201 2.51 0.31 -20.37
CA ILE A 201 1.98 1.60 -19.93
C ILE A 201 0.68 1.93 -20.68
N GLU A 202 0.63 1.67 -21.99
CA GLU A 202 -0.54 1.94 -22.84
C GLU A 202 -1.78 1.19 -22.36
N THR A 203 -1.65 -0.10 -22.03
CA THR A 203 -2.74 -0.90 -21.44
C THR A 203 -3.22 -0.32 -20.11
N GLY A 204 -2.28 0.16 -19.28
CA GLY A 204 -2.63 0.82 -18.03
C GLY A 204 -3.41 2.12 -18.24
N GLN A 205 -3.00 2.94 -19.19
CA GLN A 205 -3.71 4.18 -19.55
C GLN A 205 -5.09 3.89 -20.11
N GLU A 206 -5.19 2.93 -21.05
CA GLU A 206 -6.46 2.47 -21.62
C GLU A 206 -7.44 2.04 -20.51
N LEU A 207 -6.96 1.26 -19.53
CA LEU A 207 -7.80 0.81 -18.41
C LEU A 207 -8.31 1.97 -17.56
N VAL A 208 -7.48 2.98 -17.27
CA VAL A 208 -7.88 4.14 -16.45
C VAL A 208 -8.88 5.03 -17.16
N VAL A 209 -8.72 5.22 -18.49
CA VAL A 209 -9.64 6.10 -19.24
C VAL A 209 -10.92 5.39 -19.69
N ASP A 210 -11.02 4.07 -19.53
CA ASP A 210 -12.22 3.31 -19.87
C ASP A 210 -13.42 3.82 -19.03
N PRO A 211 -14.53 4.25 -19.67
CA PRO A 211 -15.67 4.86 -18.96
C PRO A 211 -16.38 3.90 -17.99
N ARG A 212 -16.13 2.60 -18.11
CA ARG A 212 -16.73 1.55 -17.26
C ARG A 212 -16.03 1.40 -15.92
N ILE A 213 -14.80 1.90 -15.76
CA ILE A 213 -14.06 1.90 -14.49
C ILE A 213 -14.55 3.04 -13.59
N ALA A 214 -14.81 2.73 -12.33
CA ALA A 214 -15.35 3.64 -11.33
C ALA A 214 -14.35 4.14 -10.29
N ALA A 215 -13.22 3.45 -10.13
CA ALA A 215 -12.11 3.84 -9.25
C ALA A 215 -10.82 3.11 -9.65
N VAL A 216 -9.69 3.63 -9.20
CA VAL A 216 -8.35 3.03 -9.41
C VAL A 216 -7.66 2.85 -8.07
N GLY A 217 -7.07 1.66 -7.81
CA GLY A 217 -6.07 1.40 -6.79
C GLY A 217 -4.69 1.26 -7.43
N PHE A 218 -3.69 1.95 -6.90
CA PHE A 218 -2.33 1.95 -7.43
C PHE A 218 -1.31 1.98 -6.30
N THR A 219 -0.26 1.16 -6.42
CA THR A 219 0.94 1.25 -5.59
C THR A 219 2.16 1.25 -6.50
N GLY A 220 3.00 2.28 -6.39
CA GLY A 220 4.18 2.40 -7.23
C GLY A 220 4.86 3.76 -7.19
N SER A 221 5.61 4.11 -8.24
CA SER A 221 6.36 5.36 -8.30
C SER A 221 5.44 6.60 -8.35
N ARG A 222 5.93 7.72 -7.80
CA ARG A 222 5.24 9.03 -7.82
C ARG A 222 4.84 9.44 -9.25
N GLY A 223 5.75 9.29 -10.20
CA GLY A 223 5.49 9.62 -11.61
C GLY A 223 4.38 8.77 -12.23
N GLY A 224 4.38 7.47 -11.93
CA GLY A 224 3.33 6.54 -12.36
C GLY A 224 1.97 6.89 -11.77
N GLY A 225 1.89 7.05 -10.45
CA GLY A 225 0.65 7.40 -9.75
C GLY A 225 0.06 8.72 -10.24
N LEU A 226 0.87 9.78 -10.33
CA LEU A 226 0.42 11.09 -10.83
C LEU A 226 -0.02 11.07 -12.30
N SER A 227 0.57 10.20 -13.12
CA SER A 227 0.10 9.99 -14.51
C SER A 227 -1.33 9.44 -14.54
N LEU A 228 -1.64 8.44 -13.69
CA LEU A 228 -2.99 7.87 -13.60
C LEU A 228 -3.99 8.87 -13.00
N VAL A 229 -3.57 9.64 -11.98
CA VAL A 229 -4.41 10.70 -11.39
C VAL A 229 -4.82 11.73 -12.46
N ARG A 230 -3.86 12.20 -13.27
CA ARG A 230 -4.17 13.13 -14.37
C ARG A 230 -5.10 12.51 -15.40
N ALA A 231 -4.80 11.29 -15.87
CA ALA A 231 -5.64 10.60 -16.85
C ALA A 231 -7.09 10.41 -16.34
N ALA A 232 -7.25 10.06 -15.05
CA ALA A 232 -8.57 9.90 -14.44
C ALA A 232 -9.33 11.23 -14.29
N ALA A 233 -8.62 12.33 -14.01
CA ALA A 233 -9.20 13.67 -13.88
C ALA A 233 -9.65 14.28 -15.23
N GLU A 234 -8.99 13.91 -16.33
CA GLU A 234 -9.27 14.38 -17.68
C GLU A 234 -10.42 13.63 -18.38
N ARG A 235 -11.00 12.60 -17.73
CA ARG A 235 -12.18 11.89 -18.25
C ARG A 235 -13.41 12.78 -18.26
N ASP A 236 -14.35 12.51 -19.18
CA ASP A 236 -15.68 13.16 -19.18
C ASP A 236 -16.40 12.99 -17.83
N VAL A 237 -16.23 11.84 -17.20
CA VAL A 237 -16.66 11.57 -15.81
C VAL A 237 -15.41 11.21 -15.00
N PRO A 238 -14.84 12.15 -14.23
CA PRO A 238 -13.69 11.91 -13.39
C PRO A 238 -13.95 10.83 -12.33
N ILE A 239 -12.93 10.05 -12.00
CA ILE A 239 -12.97 8.99 -11.00
C ILE A 239 -11.85 9.15 -9.96
N PRO A 240 -12.04 8.65 -8.73
CA PRO A 240 -10.98 8.63 -7.74
C PRO A 240 -9.85 7.67 -8.14
N VAL A 241 -8.63 8.11 -7.89
CA VAL A 241 -7.41 7.29 -7.94
C VAL A 241 -6.79 7.27 -6.56
N TYR A 242 -6.76 6.11 -5.94
CA TYR A 242 -6.12 5.88 -4.65
C TYR A 242 -4.71 5.34 -4.90
N ALA A 243 -3.78 6.28 -5.07
CA ALA A 243 -2.39 5.97 -5.35
C ALA A 243 -1.55 6.11 -4.08
N GLU A 244 -0.84 5.04 -3.72
CA GLU A 244 0.30 5.07 -2.80
C GLU A 244 1.57 5.24 -3.62
N MET A 245 2.39 6.24 -3.25
CA MET A 245 3.52 6.70 -4.04
C MET A 245 4.81 6.76 -3.22
N SER A 246 5.68 7.71 -3.52
CA SER A 246 7.00 7.85 -2.90
C SER A 246 6.97 8.44 -1.49
N SER A 247 7.92 8.01 -0.64
CA SER A 247 8.14 8.53 0.71
C SER A 247 9.61 8.35 1.12
N ILE A 248 10.18 9.33 1.83
CA ILE A 248 11.53 9.24 2.39
C ILE A 248 11.53 8.80 3.85
N ASN A 249 10.36 8.71 4.49
CA ASN A 249 10.15 8.14 5.82
C ASN A 249 11.10 8.71 6.89
N PRO A 250 10.99 9.99 7.25
CA PRO A 250 11.93 10.65 8.15
C PRO A 250 11.99 9.95 9.51
N VAL A 251 13.21 9.80 10.02
CA VAL A 251 13.50 9.27 11.34
C VAL A 251 14.18 10.36 12.17
N VAL A 252 13.65 10.67 13.34
CA VAL A 252 14.26 11.60 14.31
C VAL A 252 14.84 10.79 15.45
N VAL A 253 16.14 10.89 15.67
CA VAL A 253 16.82 10.35 16.85
C VAL A 253 16.96 11.46 17.86
N LEU A 254 16.36 11.33 19.05
CA LEU A 254 16.49 12.29 20.15
C LEU A 254 17.73 12.00 21.01
N PRO A 255 18.23 12.98 21.75
CA PRO A 255 19.48 12.84 22.51
C PRO A 255 19.49 11.65 23.50
N GLY A 256 18.38 11.42 24.23
CA GLY A 256 18.28 10.31 25.16
C GLY A 256 18.38 8.94 24.51
N ALA A 257 17.90 8.79 23.28
CA ALA A 257 18.06 7.53 22.55
C ALA A 257 19.54 7.18 22.27
N LEU A 258 20.42 8.17 22.27
CA LEU A 258 21.87 7.98 22.13
C LEU A 258 22.60 7.72 23.44
N GLU A 259 21.93 7.74 24.60
CA GLU A 259 22.53 7.45 25.89
C GLU A 259 22.81 5.94 26.10
N GLY A 260 22.08 5.10 25.35
CA GLY A 260 22.25 3.66 25.33
C GLY A 260 23.38 3.17 24.43
N ASP A 261 23.20 2.00 23.84
CA ASP A 261 24.13 1.39 22.86
C ASP A 261 23.97 2.05 21.49
N VAL A 262 24.76 3.10 21.27
CA VAL A 262 24.77 3.86 20.02
C VAL A 262 25.14 2.99 18.81
N ALA A 263 26.05 2.04 19.00
CA ALA A 263 26.49 1.16 17.91
C ALA A 263 25.36 0.19 17.50
N ALA A 264 24.65 -0.37 18.46
CA ALA A 264 23.48 -1.22 18.18
C ALA A 264 22.37 -0.44 17.46
N LEU A 265 22.09 0.81 17.87
CA LEU A 265 21.09 1.66 17.20
C LEU A 265 21.50 1.97 15.75
N ALA A 266 22.77 2.28 15.50
CA ALA A 266 23.30 2.53 14.16
C ALA A 266 23.27 1.26 13.28
N GLN A 267 23.60 0.10 13.83
CA GLN A 267 23.49 -1.18 13.13
C GLN A 267 22.03 -1.50 12.76
N ALA A 268 21.10 -1.25 13.68
CA ALA A 268 19.67 -1.44 13.41
C ALA A 268 19.15 -0.49 12.31
N TYR A 269 19.61 0.76 12.28
CA TYR A 269 19.36 1.70 11.17
C TYR A 269 19.81 1.12 9.83
N VAL A 270 21.07 0.71 9.73
CA VAL A 270 21.62 0.15 8.49
C VAL A 270 20.93 -1.16 8.13
N GLY A 271 20.59 -2.01 9.10
CA GLY A 271 19.82 -3.24 8.88
C GLY A 271 18.43 -2.94 8.26
N SER A 272 17.74 -1.92 8.76
CA SER A 272 16.47 -1.46 8.19
C SER A 272 16.63 -0.86 6.78
N LEU A 273 17.65 -0.01 6.59
CA LEU A 273 17.97 0.65 5.32
C LEU A 273 18.30 -0.35 4.20
N THR A 274 19.03 -1.42 4.52
CA THR A 274 19.53 -2.39 3.53
C THR A 274 18.61 -3.59 3.33
N LEU A 275 17.56 -3.75 4.13
CA LEU A 275 16.62 -4.85 4.00
C LEU A 275 16.01 -4.90 2.61
N GLY A 276 16.16 -6.03 1.89
CA GLY A 276 15.65 -6.21 0.54
C GLY A 276 16.18 -5.15 -0.45
N SER A 277 17.46 -4.81 -0.33
CA SER A 277 18.10 -3.72 -1.10
C SER A 277 17.46 -2.34 -0.89
N GLY A 278 16.81 -2.10 0.25
CA GLY A 278 16.10 -0.87 0.55
C GLY A 278 14.82 -0.64 -0.28
N GLN A 279 14.35 -1.65 -1.01
CA GLN A 279 13.20 -1.54 -1.92
C GLN A 279 11.86 -1.69 -1.17
N PHE A 280 11.68 -0.86 -0.13
CA PHE A 280 10.44 -0.75 0.64
C PHE A 280 9.92 0.69 0.57
N CYS A 281 8.61 0.85 0.39
CA CYS A 281 7.96 2.15 0.43
C CYS A 281 8.14 2.87 1.78
N THR A 282 8.46 2.13 2.84
CA THR A 282 8.76 2.64 4.18
C THR A 282 10.24 2.57 4.55
N ASN A 283 11.15 2.56 3.56
CA ASN A 283 12.59 2.59 3.83
C ASN A 283 13.00 3.92 4.51
N PRO A 284 13.86 3.90 5.59
CA PRO A 284 14.28 5.12 6.30
C PRO A 284 15.32 5.91 5.48
N GLY A 285 14.87 6.66 4.48
CA GLY A 285 15.73 7.42 3.56
C GLY A 285 16.31 8.70 4.15
N LEU A 286 15.67 9.30 5.16
CA LEU A 286 16.11 10.53 5.82
C LEU A 286 16.18 10.35 7.34
N LEU A 287 17.34 10.64 7.93
CA LEU A 287 17.56 10.50 9.37
C LEU A 287 18.05 11.84 9.96
N PHE A 288 17.34 12.36 10.93
CA PHE A 288 17.76 13.51 11.73
C PHE A 288 18.49 13.04 12.99
N LEU A 289 19.71 13.54 13.16
CA LEU A 289 20.63 13.09 14.20
C LEU A 289 21.17 14.28 15.03
N PRO A 290 21.15 14.24 16.37
CA PRO A 290 21.72 15.32 17.17
C PRO A 290 23.18 15.57 16.85
N SER A 291 23.58 16.83 16.83
CA SER A 291 25.01 17.22 16.79
C SER A 291 25.72 16.79 18.06
N GLY A 292 27.06 16.72 18.01
CA GLY A 292 27.91 16.41 19.17
C GLY A 292 28.45 14.98 19.17
N GLU A 293 29.21 14.64 20.23
CA GLU A 293 30.06 13.43 20.29
C GLU A 293 29.28 12.13 20.12
N ARG A 294 28.08 12.02 20.69
CA ARG A 294 27.25 10.81 20.57
C ARG A 294 26.65 10.64 19.18
N GLY A 295 26.22 11.74 18.54
CA GLY A 295 25.80 11.72 17.15
C GLY A 295 26.96 11.37 16.21
N ASP A 296 28.18 11.86 16.51
CA ASP A 296 29.39 11.47 15.75
C ASP A 296 29.72 9.98 15.92
N ALA A 297 29.49 9.43 17.11
CA ALA A 297 29.65 8.00 17.38
C ALA A 297 28.64 7.16 16.58
N PHE A 298 27.37 7.59 16.53
CA PHE A 298 26.34 6.95 15.70
C PHE A 298 26.74 6.96 14.23
N LEU A 299 27.16 8.11 13.72
CA LEU A 299 27.49 8.28 12.31
C LEU A 299 28.70 7.41 11.91
N ARG A 300 29.73 7.32 12.77
CA ARG A 300 30.86 6.39 12.55
C ARG A 300 30.40 4.93 12.51
N ALA A 301 29.57 4.51 13.50
CA ALA A 301 29.07 3.15 13.57
C ALA A 301 28.17 2.80 12.39
N ALA A 302 27.34 3.72 11.91
CA ALA A 302 26.53 3.55 10.70
C ALA A 302 27.41 3.42 9.45
N GLY A 303 28.48 4.25 9.35
CA GLY A 303 29.46 4.15 8.27
C GLY A 303 30.20 2.81 8.25
N GLU A 304 30.61 2.29 9.40
CA GLU A 304 31.24 0.97 9.53
C GLU A 304 30.25 -0.15 9.16
N ALA A 305 29.00 -0.08 9.66
CA ALA A 305 27.98 -1.07 9.39
C ALA A 305 27.62 -1.15 7.89
N VAL A 306 27.42 0.00 7.22
CA VAL A 306 27.08 0.00 5.80
C VAL A 306 28.26 -0.42 4.93
N SER A 307 29.49 -0.10 5.32
CA SER A 307 30.71 -0.53 4.61
C SER A 307 30.93 -2.04 4.64
N GLY A 308 30.38 -2.72 5.65
CA GLY A 308 30.36 -4.17 5.74
C GLY A 308 29.19 -4.84 4.98
N ALA A 309 28.25 -4.07 4.43
CA ALA A 309 27.09 -4.60 3.75
C ALA A 309 27.36 -4.83 2.25
N ALA A 310 26.76 -5.89 1.70
CA ALA A 310 26.77 -6.17 0.26
C ALA A 310 25.45 -5.77 -0.37
N GLY A 311 25.50 -5.31 -1.62
CA GLY A 311 24.33 -5.07 -2.44
C GLY A 311 23.51 -6.35 -2.63
N GLN A 312 22.22 -6.17 -2.86
CA GLN A 312 21.30 -7.27 -3.18
C GLN A 312 20.65 -6.99 -4.53
N GLN A 313 20.22 -8.05 -5.22
CA GLN A 313 19.56 -7.95 -6.51
C GLN A 313 18.35 -7.01 -6.44
N MET A 314 18.33 -6.00 -7.29
CA MET A 314 17.16 -5.13 -7.45
C MET A 314 16.12 -5.78 -8.37
N LEU A 315 14.86 -5.42 -8.17
CA LEU A 315 13.68 -6.07 -8.80
C LEU A 315 13.67 -5.95 -10.33
N THR A 316 14.15 -4.84 -10.86
CA THR A 316 14.24 -4.61 -12.31
C THR A 316 15.48 -3.80 -12.65
N PRO A 317 16.01 -3.94 -13.90
CA PRO A 317 17.09 -3.07 -14.38
C PRO A 317 16.76 -1.58 -14.25
N GLY A 318 15.53 -1.18 -14.59
CA GLY A 318 15.11 0.23 -14.49
C GLY A 318 15.12 0.79 -13.07
N ILE A 319 14.84 -0.04 -12.06
CA ILE A 319 14.97 0.37 -10.64
C ILE A 319 16.45 0.52 -10.27
N ALA A 320 17.31 -0.38 -10.73
CA ALA A 320 18.75 -0.28 -10.51
C ALA A 320 19.34 0.99 -11.16
N ASP A 321 18.93 1.31 -12.37
CA ASP A 321 19.33 2.54 -13.08
C ASP A 321 18.85 3.80 -12.35
N ALA A 322 17.61 3.80 -11.86
CA ALA A 322 17.07 4.91 -11.07
C ALA A 322 17.83 5.10 -9.75
N TYR A 323 18.17 4.01 -9.06
CA TYR A 323 19.01 4.05 -7.86
C TYR A 323 20.41 4.62 -8.16
N ALA A 324 21.06 4.16 -9.22
CA ALA A 324 22.37 4.65 -9.65
C ALA A 324 22.32 6.15 -9.98
N SER A 325 21.26 6.60 -10.66
CA SER A 325 21.06 8.02 -10.98
C SER A 325 20.83 8.87 -9.72
N GLY A 326 19.97 8.41 -8.80
CA GLY A 326 19.68 9.12 -7.54
C GLY A 326 20.92 9.24 -6.64
N THR A 327 21.69 8.16 -6.49
CA THR A 327 22.93 8.16 -5.71
C THR A 327 24.02 9.03 -6.36
N ALA A 328 24.07 9.08 -7.69
CA ALA A 328 24.99 9.98 -8.42
C ALA A 328 24.61 11.46 -8.20
N SER A 329 23.32 11.78 -8.19
CA SER A 329 22.83 13.15 -7.89
C SER A 329 23.24 13.57 -6.47
N LEU A 330 23.03 12.73 -5.46
CA LEU A 330 23.45 12.99 -4.08
C LEU A 330 24.97 13.22 -3.99
N ARG A 331 25.78 12.40 -4.65
CA ARG A 331 27.25 12.56 -4.66
C ARG A 331 27.72 13.84 -5.36
N GLY A 332 26.99 14.27 -6.37
CA GLY A 332 27.32 15.49 -7.15
C GLY A 332 26.88 16.79 -6.47
N THR A 333 26.12 16.72 -5.38
CA THR A 333 25.63 17.91 -4.67
C THR A 333 26.65 18.42 -3.67
N ASP A 334 26.99 19.72 -3.78
CA ASP A 334 27.95 20.37 -2.91
C ASP A 334 27.49 20.29 -1.43
N GLY A 335 28.43 19.91 -0.56
CA GLY A 335 28.19 19.77 0.87
C GLY A 335 27.73 18.37 1.30
N ILE A 336 27.24 17.53 0.40
CA ILE A 336 26.92 16.13 0.72
C ILE A 336 28.21 15.30 0.73
N ARG A 337 28.40 14.51 1.79
CA ARG A 337 29.55 13.61 1.91
C ARG A 337 29.11 12.16 2.13
N VAL A 338 29.86 11.23 1.62
CA VAL A 338 29.68 9.80 1.91
C VAL A 338 30.17 9.52 3.33
N VAL A 339 29.32 8.93 4.17
CA VAL A 339 29.64 8.44 5.52
C VAL A 339 30.24 7.04 5.44
N GLY A 340 29.63 6.18 4.63
CA GLY A 340 30.10 4.84 4.35
C GLY A 340 29.37 4.27 3.14
N GLU A 341 30.02 3.33 2.47
CA GLU A 341 29.49 2.65 1.30
C GLU A 341 29.89 1.19 1.34
N GLY A 342 28.94 0.32 1.04
CA GLY A 342 29.15 -1.11 0.97
C GLY A 342 29.79 -1.56 -0.35
N SER A 343 29.60 -2.82 -0.69
CA SER A 343 30.08 -3.40 -1.95
C SER A 343 28.94 -3.76 -2.89
N ALA A 344 29.07 -3.48 -4.18
CA ALA A 344 28.17 -4.03 -5.18
C ALA A 344 28.36 -5.55 -5.28
N ALA A 345 27.27 -6.31 -5.46
CA ALA A 345 27.30 -7.76 -5.59
C ALA A 345 26.98 -8.25 -7.02
N GLY A 346 26.77 -7.35 -7.98
CA GLY A 346 26.49 -7.65 -9.39
C GLY A 346 26.02 -6.40 -10.14
N GLU A 347 25.73 -6.56 -11.41
CA GLU A 347 25.32 -5.48 -12.32
C GLU A 347 24.06 -4.75 -11.81
N HIS A 348 23.08 -5.49 -11.28
CA HIS A 348 21.84 -4.94 -10.71
C HIS A 348 21.75 -5.14 -9.19
N ALA A 349 22.89 -5.26 -8.53
CA ALA A 349 22.99 -5.36 -7.08
C ALA A 349 23.94 -4.27 -6.55
N PRO A 350 23.51 -2.99 -6.59
CA PRO A 350 24.35 -1.84 -6.28
C PRO A 350 24.73 -1.80 -4.80
N ALA A 351 25.84 -1.11 -4.51
CA ALA A 351 26.31 -0.92 -3.15
C ALA A 351 25.32 -0.07 -2.33
N PRO A 352 24.99 -0.46 -1.09
CA PRO A 352 24.28 0.38 -0.16
C PRO A 352 25.16 1.55 0.28
N VAL A 353 24.55 2.72 0.58
CA VAL A 353 25.29 3.92 0.91
C VAL A 353 24.59 4.79 1.93
N VAL A 354 25.34 5.37 2.85
CA VAL A 354 24.88 6.40 3.79
C VAL A 354 25.61 7.71 3.52
N TYR A 355 24.86 8.77 3.38
CA TYR A 355 25.35 10.14 3.19
C TYR A 355 25.10 10.97 4.46
N GLU A 356 25.87 12.05 4.59
CA GLU A 356 25.55 13.17 5.47
C GLU A 356 25.37 14.42 4.62
N ALA A 357 24.31 15.17 4.88
CA ALA A 357 23.99 16.40 4.20
C ALA A 357 23.86 17.56 5.20
N PRO A 358 24.28 18.78 4.84
CA PRO A 358 24.01 19.96 5.63
C PRO A 358 22.51 20.27 5.66
N ALA A 359 22.06 20.76 6.79
CA ALA A 359 20.64 21.01 7.03
C ALA A 359 20.03 22.10 6.13
N GLU A 360 20.86 22.94 5.55
CA GLU A 360 20.49 23.99 4.58
C GLU A 360 19.93 23.39 3.27
N LEU A 361 20.34 22.17 2.91
CA LEU A 361 19.84 21.46 1.73
C LEU A 361 18.44 20.87 1.92
N LEU A 362 17.81 21.02 3.08
CA LEU A 362 16.39 20.72 3.31
C LEU A 362 15.47 21.89 2.91
N ALA A 363 15.99 22.94 2.26
CA ALA A 363 15.19 24.06 1.81
C ALA A 363 14.17 23.64 0.74
N ILE A 364 12.99 24.28 0.75
CA ILE A 364 11.81 23.93 -0.06
C ILE A 364 12.09 23.90 -1.58
N ASP A 365 13.11 24.63 -2.04
CA ASP A 365 13.44 24.74 -3.46
C ASP A 365 14.51 23.72 -3.94
N ASP A 366 15.09 22.91 -3.04
CA ASP A 366 16.07 21.88 -3.37
C ASP A 366 15.58 20.49 -2.92
N SER A 367 15.03 19.73 -3.86
CA SER A 367 14.48 18.38 -3.60
C SER A 367 15.56 17.31 -3.46
N THR A 368 16.82 17.56 -3.75
CA THR A 368 17.87 16.54 -3.85
C THR A 368 17.99 15.66 -2.61
N VAL A 369 17.85 16.25 -1.40
CA VAL A 369 17.92 15.52 -0.13
C VAL A 369 16.57 14.91 0.27
N THR A 370 15.47 15.45 -0.24
CA THR A 370 14.10 15.06 0.11
C THR A 370 13.43 14.21 -0.96
N ASP A 371 14.05 14.04 -2.13
CA ASP A 371 13.58 13.11 -3.15
C ASP A 371 13.90 11.65 -2.74
N GLU A 372 12.95 10.75 -2.98
CA GLU A 372 13.14 9.33 -2.72
C GLU A 372 14.18 8.73 -3.68
N VAL A 373 15.23 8.13 -3.12
CA VAL A 373 16.12 7.21 -3.83
C VAL A 373 15.70 5.78 -3.48
N PHE A 374 14.86 5.17 -4.31
CA PHE A 374 14.29 3.85 -4.04
C PHE A 374 15.37 2.76 -4.07
N GLY A 375 15.86 2.39 -2.88
CA GLY A 375 16.97 1.48 -2.68
C GLY A 375 17.68 1.73 -1.34
N ALA A 376 18.81 1.08 -1.13
CA ALA A 376 19.58 1.14 0.11
C ALA A 376 20.47 2.40 0.18
N ALA A 377 19.86 3.58 0.04
CA ALA A 377 20.50 4.88 0.19
C ALA A 377 19.83 5.69 1.30
N GLY A 378 20.58 6.19 2.27
CA GLY A 378 20.08 7.02 3.35
C GLY A 378 20.87 8.30 3.52
N VAL A 379 20.18 9.40 3.85
CA VAL A 379 20.78 10.69 4.13
C VAL A 379 20.61 11.05 5.60
N VAL A 380 21.69 11.39 6.27
CA VAL A 380 21.70 11.85 7.66
C VAL A 380 21.86 13.37 7.66
N VAL A 381 20.97 14.05 8.38
CA VAL A 381 21.04 15.50 8.59
C VAL A 381 21.20 15.79 10.07
N ARG A 382 22.17 16.64 10.41
CA ARG A 382 22.44 17.01 11.80
C ARG A 382 21.53 18.15 12.26
N TYR A 383 21.15 18.10 13.52
CA TYR A 383 20.44 19.21 14.17
C TYR A 383 21.02 19.49 15.55
N ASP A 384 20.91 20.76 16.01
CA ASP A 384 21.46 21.18 17.29
C ASP A 384 20.42 21.12 18.42
N ASP A 385 19.18 21.47 18.11
CA ASP A 385 18.05 21.39 19.04
C ASP A 385 16.72 21.10 18.28
N VAL A 386 15.72 20.63 19.02
CA VAL A 386 14.40 20.26 18.45
C VAL A 386 13.64 21.50 17.97
N ALA A 387 13.82 22.66 18.59
CA ALA A 387 13.15 23.88 18.16
C ALA A 387 13.61 24.32 16.75
N ALA A 388 14.90 24.13 16.46
CA ALA A 388 15.45 24.36 15.09
C ALA A 388 15.03 23.26 14.09
N LEU A 389 14.73 22.05 14.55
CA LEU A 389 14.28 20.94 13.71
C LEU A 389 12.80 21.06 13.29
N LEU A 390 11.93 21.57 14.16
CA LEU A 390 10.48 21.65 13.92
C LEU A 390 10.13 22.33 12.57
N PRO A 391 10.64 23.53 12.23
CA PRO A 391 10.32 24.17 10.96
C PRO A 391 10.76 23.36 9.73
N ARG A 392 11.81 22.54 9.87
CA ARG A 392 12.31 21.66 8.79
C ARG A 392 11.39 20.49 8.57
N LEU A 393 10.88 19.89 9.64
CA LEU A 393 9.86 18.83 9.57
C LEU A 393 8.54 19.37 9.03
N GLU A 394 8.15 20.58 9.41
CA GLU A 394 6.97 21.26 8.86
C GLU A 394 7.10 21.55 7.35
N ALA A 395 8.31 21.76 6.85
CA ALA A 395 8.56 21.98 5.44
C ALA A 395 8.57 20.70 4.59
N LEU A 396 8.74 19.51 5.21
CA LEU A 396 8.69 18.26 4.46
C LEU A 396 7.33 18.06 3.77
N GLU A 397 7.37 17.47 2.59
CA GLU A 397 6.16 16.95 1.92
C GLU A 397 5.49 15.85 2.79
N GLY A 398 4.31 15.37 2.37
CA GLY A 398 3.63 14.24 3.02
C GLY A 398 4.43 12.95 2.91
N GLN A 399 4.37 12.13 3.95
CA GLN A 399 5.15 10.90 4.13
C GLN A 399 4.23 9.72 4.47
N LEU A 400 4.65 8.49 4.16
CA LEU A 400 3.97 7.28 4.64
C LEU A 400 4.22 7.06 6.13
N THR A 401 5.46 7.25 6.57
CA THR A 401 5.84 7.07 7.97
C THR A 401 6.72 8.21 8.48
N ALA A 402 6.65 8.43 9.79
CA ALA A 402 7.64 9.20 10.54
C ALA A 402 8.00 8.43 11.82
N THR A 403 9.27 8.42 12.19
CA THR A 403 9.75 7.64 13.35
C THR A 403 10.48 8.56 14.33
N VAL A 404 10.28 8.34 15.63
CA VAL A 404 11.05 8.99 16.69
C VAL A 404 11.74 7.92 17.54
N HIS A 405 13.04 8.01 17.71
CA HIS A 405 13.77 7.26 18.73
C HIS A 405 14.01 8.16 19.92
N ALA A 406 13.49 7.77 21.09
CA ALA A 406 13.43 8.56 22.30
C ALA A 406 13.48 7.68 23.55
N THR A 407 13.81 8.28 24.68
CA THR A 407 13.68 7.70 26.02
C THR A 407 12.76 8.56 26.88
N ASP A 408 12.55 8.18 28.14
CA ASP A 408 11.76 8.96 29.10
C ASP A 408 12.34 10.37 29.36
N SER A 409 13.66 10.57 29.11
CA SER A 409 14.29 11.88 29.23
C SER A 409 13.92 12.84 28.10
N ASP A 410 13.41 12.33 26.97
CA ASP A 410 13.09 13.10 25.78
C ASP A 410 11.59 13.44 25.66
N VAL A 411 10.78 13.19 26.70
CA VAL A 411 9.30 13.31 26.62
C VAL A 411 8.86 14.71 26.17
N GLU A 412 9.52 15.77 26.62
CA GLU A 412 9.19 17.15 26.25
C GLU A 412 9.42 17.37 24.75
N ASP A 413 10.59 17.00 24.25
CA ASP A 413 10.96 17.11 22.84
C ASP A 413 10.07 16.23 21.94
N ALA A 414 9.84 14.98 22.34
CA ALA A 414 8.97 14.07 21.62
C ALA A 414 7.52 14.59 21.57
N SER A 415 7.05 15.22 22.65
CA SER A 415 5.71 15.84 22.70
C SER A 415 5.61 17.06 21.77
N ALA A 416 6.69 17.78 21.56
CA ALA A 416 6.72 18.89 20.59
C ALA A 416 6.73 18.41 19.14
N LEU A 417 7.37 17.26 18.86
CA LEU A 417 7.43 16.65 17.52
C LEU A 417 6.10 16.05 17.08
N LEU A 418 5.37 15.39 17.98
CA LEU A 418 4.21 14.57 17.64
C LEU A 418 3.14 15.31 16.84
N PRO A 419 2.69 16.53 17.19
CA PRO A 419 1.68 17.26 16.41
C PRO A 419 2.14 17.60 14.98
N VAL A 420 3.44 17.84 14.79
CA VAL A 420 4.01 18.10 13.43
C VAL A 420 4.01 16.82 12.62
N LEU A 421 4.46 15.70 13.21
CA LEU A 421 4.54 14.43 12.53
C LEU A 421 3.15 13.87 12.15
N GLU A 422 2.12 14.10 12.96
CA GLU A 422 0.72 13.75 12.64
C GLU A 422 0.21 14.45 11.37
N LEU A 423 0.70 15.66 11.09
CA LEU A 423 0.34 16.40 9.88
C LEU A 423 1.17 15.98 8.65
N LYS A 424 2.25 15.24 8.86
CA LYS A 424 3.19 14.86 7.80
C LYS A 424 3.16 13.38 7.43
N ALA A 425 2.71 12.49 8.31
CA ALA A 425 2.80 11.07 8.06
C ALA A 425 1.48 10.34 8.39
N GLY A 426 1.21 9.27 7.65
CA GLY A 426 0.07 8.39 7.94
C GLY A 426 0.31 7.46 9.12
N ARG A 427 1.59 7.14 9.43
CA ARG A 427 1.97 6.29 10.55
C ARG A 427 3.13 6.91 11.31
N VAL A 428 2.95 7.15 12.61
CA VAL A 428 4.00 7.62 13.51
C VAL A 428 4.47 6.46 14.39
N LEU A 429 5.80 6.23 14.44
CA LEU A 429 6.43 5.15 15.18
C LEU A 429 7.33 5.70 16.29
N PHE A 430 7.43 4.94 17.38
CA PHE A 430 8.40 5.19 18.44
C PHE A 430 9.30 3.95 18.66
N ASN A 431 10.61 4.18 18.71
CA ASN A 431 11.65 3.20 19.03
C ASN A 431 11.63 1.93 18.15
N GLY A 432 11.06 2.02 16.93
CA GLY A 432 11.05 0.99 15.93
C GLY A 432 11.51 1.54 14.58
N TRP A 433 12.02 0.68 13.70
CA TRP A 433 12.37 1.10 12.33
C TRP A 433 11.15 0.97 11.42
N PRO A 434 10.96 1.90 10.45
CA PRO A 434 9.71 1.97 9.68
C PRO A 434 9.56 0.88 8.62
N THR A 435 10.65 0.19 8.23
CA THR A 435 10.65 -0.80 7.16
C THR A 435 9.67 -1.94 7.47
N GLY A 436 8.70 -2.10 6.57
CA GLY A 436 7.59 -3.03 6.74
C GLY A 436 6.34 -2.39 7.33
N VAL A 437 5.20 -3.03 7.11
CA VAL A 437 3.90 -2.61 7.62
C VAL A 437 3.08 -3.83 8.04
N GLU A 438 2.56 -3.81 9.27
CA GLU A 438 1.67 -4.84 9.80
C GLU A 438 0.28 -4.73 9.14
N VAL A 439 -0.41 -5.84 8.97
CA VAL A 439 -1.81 -5.88 8.51
C VAL A 439 -2.70 -5.98 9.73
N GLY A 440 -3.47 -4.94 10.02
CA GLY A 440 -4.33 -4.90 11.20
C GLY A 440 -5.45 -3.88 11.07
N HIS A 441 -6.39 -3.92 12.03
CA HIS A 441 -7.57 -3.06 12.00
C HIS A 441 -7.25 -1.58 12.25
N ALA A 442 -6.21 -1.28 13.03
CA ALA A 442 -5.80 0.08 13.36
C ALA A 442 -4.66 0.60 12.46
N MET A 443 -4.21 -0.19 11.48
CA MET A 443 -3.11 0.22 10.62
C MET A 443 -3.56 1.27 9.62
N VAL A 444 -2.72 2.29 9.48
CA VAL A 444 -2.77 3.26 8.39
C VAL A 444 -1.47 3.15 7.59
N HIS A 445 -1.59 2.83 6.31
CA HIS A 445 -0.54 2.92 5.31
C HIS A 445 -1.04 3.87 4.24
N GLY A 446 -0.71 5.11 4.42
CA GLY A 446 -1.21 6.26 3.70
C GLY A 446 -0.44 7.49 4.15
N GLY A 447 -1.01 8.67 3.98
CA GLY A 447 -0.40 9.92 4.42
C GLY A 447 -0.80 11.08 3.52
N PRO A 448 -0.34 12.31 3.85
CA PRO A 448 -0.61 13.47 3.03
C PRO A 448 0.07 13.38 1.65
N TYR A 449 -0.43 14.15 0.70
CA TYR A 449 0.22 14.31 -0.60
C TYR A 449 1.66 14.81 -0.42
N PRO A 450 2.65 14.27 -1.14
CA PRO A 450 2.56 13.36 -2.28
C PRO A 450 2.77 11.86 -1.94
N ALA A 451 2.83 11.48 -0.67
CA ALA A 451 2.93 10.06 -0.32
C ALA A 451 1.71 9.28 -0.82
N THR A 452 0.53 9.91 -0.80
CA THR A 452 -0.68 9.38 -1.43
C THR A 452 -1.44 10.46 -2.20
N SER A 453 -2.31 10.03 -3.10
CA SER A 453 -3.23 10.92 -3.83
C SER A 453 -4.47 11.32 -3.02
N ASP A 454 -4.82 10.56 -1.97
CA ASP A 454 -5.94 10.84 -1.05
C ASP A 454 -5.51 10.62 0.40
N SER A 455 -5.27 11.72 1.12
CA SER A 455 -4.81 11.73 2.51
C SER A 455 -5.83 11.19 3.52
N ARG A 456 -7.08 10.97 3.12
CA ARG A 456 -8.16 10.47 4.00
C ARG A 456 -8.29 8.95 3.97
N SER A 457 -7.46 8.27 3.18
CA SER A 457 -7.56 6.84 2.96
C SER A 457 -6.29 6.10 3.38
N THR A 458 -6.38 4.79 3.44
CA THR A 458 -5.26 3.88 3.70
C THR A 458 -5.26 2.76 2.67
N SER A 459 -4.07 2.27 2.28
CA SER A 459 -3.92 1.10 1.40
C SER A 459 -3.83 -0.22 2.17
N VAL A 460 -3.55 -0.18 3.49
CA VAL A 460 -3.44 -1.37 4.36
C VAL A 460 -4.35 -1.21 5.58
N GLY A 461 -4.87 -2.33 6.06
CA GLY A 461 -5.78 -2.37 7.20
C GLY A 461 -7.25 -2.41 6.79
N SER A 462 -8.12 -2.64 7.77
CA SER A 462 -9.55 -2.86 7.51
C SER A 462 -10.26 -1.66 6.87
N LEU A 463 -9.78 -0.44 7.14
CA LEU A 463 -10.35 0.79 6.57
C LEU A 463 -10.03 0.97 5.08
N ALA A 464 -9.13 0.18 4.50
CA ALA A 464 -8.84 0.23 3.07
C ALA A 464 -10.07 -0.06 2.18
N ILE A 465 -11.07 -0.76 2.71
CA ILE A 465 -12.36 -1.02 2.06
C ILE A 465 -13.14 0.27 1.74
N GLU A 466 -12.99 1.33 2.55
CA GLU A 466 -13.76 2.57 2.42
C GLU A 466 -13.42 3.33 1.12
N ARG A 467 -12.22 3.12 0.55
CA ARG A 467 -11.81 3.71 -0.72
C ARG A 467 -12.74 3.35 -1.88
N PHE A 468 -13.37 2.19 -1.82
CA PHE A 468 -14.18 1.65 -2.92
C PHE A 468 -15.68 1.71 -2.65
N GLN A 469 -16.08 2.55 -1.69
CA GLN A 469 -17.47 2.73 -1.29
C GLN A 469 -17.83 4.22 -1.25
N ARG A 470 -19.13 4.49 -1.32
CA ARG A 470 -19.70 5.82 -1.08
C ARG A 470 -21.01 5.75 -0.30
N PRO A 471 -21.38 6.77 0.47
CA PRO A 471 -22.65 6.80 1.19
C PRO A 471 -23.83 7.04 0.22
N VAL A 472 -24.97 6.41 0.55
CA VAL A 472 -26.27 6.68 -0.07
C VAL A 472 -27.32 6.80 1.03
N ALA A 473 -28.10 7.87 1.00
CA ALA A 473 -29.28 8.06 1.85
C ALA A 473 -30.56 7.64 1.12
N TYR A 474 -31.47 7.02 1.87
CA TYR A 474 -32.82 6.61 1.47
C TYR A 474 -33.79 7.42 2.30
N GLN A 475 -34.62 8.25 1.67
CA GLN A 475 -35.61 9.07 2.37
C GLN A 475 -37.01 8.62 2.01
N ASP A 476 -37.84 8.33 3.02
CA ASP A 476 -39.24 7.88 2.91
C ASP A 476 -39.44 6.72 1.90
N VAL A 477 -38.43 5.85 1.79
CA VAL A 477 -38.52 4.67 0.89
C VAL A 477 -39.43 3.62 1.53
N PRO A 478 -40.47 3.13 0.78
CA PRO A 478 -41.35 2.09 1.28
C PRO A 478 -40.57 0.85 1.79
N ALA A 479 -40.96 0.28 2.92
CA ALA A 479 -40.28 -0.82 3.59
C ALA A 479 -39.96 -2.00 2.66
N ALA A 480 -40.86 -2.31 1.72
CA ALA A 480 -40.68 -3.39 0.75
C ALA A 480 -39.54 -3.15 -0.27
N LEU A 481 -39.12 -1.90 -0.45
CA LEU A 481 -38.06 -1.48 -1.37
C LEU A 481 -36.72 -1.25 -0.68
N LEU A 482 -36.69 -1.26 0.66
CA LEU A 482 -35.48 -1.01 1.42
C LEU A 482 -34.45 -2.13 1.20
N PRO A 483 -33.19 -1.80 0.91
CA PRO A 483 -32.10 -2.78 0.91
C PRO A 483 -31.96 -3.46 2.27
N ALA A 484 -31.57 -4.75 2.29
CA ALA A 484 -31.47 -5.59 3.48
C ALA A 484 -30.71 -4.92 4.65
N ALA A 485 -29.60 -4.22 4.36
CA ALA A 485 -28.78 -3.57 5.36
C ALA A 485 -29.50 -2.49 6.18
N VAL A 486 -30.52 -1.84 5.62
CA VAL A 486 -31.22 -0.70 6.25
C VAL A 486 -32.68 -1.03 6.61
N ARG A 487 -33.10 -2.29 6.51
CA ARG A 487 -34.43 -2.74 6.90
C ARG A 487 -34.57 -2.81 8.41
N ASP A 488 -35.78 -2.62 8.94
CA ASP A 488 -36.04 -2.62 10.38
C ASP A 488 -35.78 -4.02 11.01
N ASP A 489 -36.07 -5.10 10.28
CA ASP A 489 -35.83 -6.48 10.73
C ASP A 489 -34.37 -6.90 10.78
N ASN A 490 -33.44 -6.04 10.33
CA ASN A 490 -31.99 -6.27 10.36
C ASN A 490 -31.58 -7.71 9.96
N PRO A 491 -31.89 -8.18 8.76
CA PRO A 491 -31.75 -9.58 8.39
C PRO A 491 -30.28 -10.07 8.38
N TRP A 492 -29.33 -9.16 8.39
CA TRP A 492 -27.88 -9.44 8.43
C TRP A 492 -27.28 -9.30 9.83
N GLY A 493 -28.08 -8.90 10.86
CA GLY A 493 -27.59 -8.72 12.23
C GLY A 493 -26.50 -7.64 12.35
N LEU A 494 -26.57 -6.60 11.52
CA LEU A 494 -25.54 -5.54 11.48
C LEU A 494 -25.58 -4.68 12.73
N ARG A 495 -24.43 -4.17 13.15
CA ARG A 495 -24.34 -3.08 14.11
C ARG A 495 -24.76 -1.78 13.42
N ARG A 496 -25.79 -1.13 13.95
CA ARG A 496 -26.39 0.06 13.33
C ARG A 496 -26.48 1.21 14.33
N ARG A 497 -26.64 2.42 13.81
CA ARG A 497 -27.01 3.57 14.64
C ARG A 497 -28.47 3.93 14.38
N LEU A 498 -29.25 4.01 15.47
CA LEU A 498 -30.62 4.49 15.48
C LEU A 498 -30.64 5.84 16.19
N ASP A 499 -31.12 6.89 15.52
CA ASP A 499 -31.08 8.27 16.05
C ASP A 499 -29.69 8.68 16.59
N GLY A 500 -28.63 8.24 15.91
CA GLY A 500 -27.24 8.52 16.30
C GLY A 500 -26.66 7.59 17.36
N GLU A 501 -27.48 6.84 18.10
CA GLU A 501 -27.05 5.90 19.13
C GLU A 501 -26.80 4.50 18.54
N LEU A 502 -25.80 3.79 19.10
CA LEU A 502 -25.58 2.39 18.72
C LEU A 502 -26.78 1.53 19.16
N GLU A 503 -27.32 0.75 18.24
CA GLU A 503 -28.35 -0.25 18.51
C GLU A 503 -27.76 -1.29 19.49
N LYS A 504 -28.51 -1.58 20.57
CA LYS A 504 -28.08 -2.51 21.63
C LYS A 504 -28.24 -3.97 21.25
#